data_7e1c8c14a67bc5686aaf3c12c8396565
#
_entry.id   7e1c8c14a67bc5686aaf3c12c8396565
#
_cell.length_a   1.000
_cell.length_b   1.000
_cell.length_c   1.000
_cell.angle_alpha   90.00
_cell.angle_beta   90.00
_cell.angle_gamma   90.00
#
_symmetry.space_group_name_H-M   'P 1'
#
loop_
_entity.id
_entity.type
_entity.pdbx_description
1 polymer ?
#
loop_
_entity_poly.entity_id
_entity_poly.type
_entity_poly.pdbx_seq_one_letter_code
_entity_poly.pdbx_strand_id
1 'polypeptide(L)'
;MSRGPMFVKICVITDVDDALLAVALGADAVGMIFASGSTRQIAVDRARNIASRVPGETLTVGVFRNEAKERVVDLVHNAGLKAAQLHGNESVEDVAWIAERIPTVIKAVAAGTEQAARAEEFPVPIILVDAPTPGSGEVFDWALADSLPENRKILLAGGLTPDNVADAIATVKPWGVDVASGVESDPGRKDPSALRRFIQNAKEAGDQLRNLSETEPGDQPMYDWEEDDYVN
;
A
#
# COMPACT_ATOMS: atom_id res chain seq x y z
N MET A 1 -2.67 -10.70 17.30
CA MET A 1 -1.31 -10.48 16.75
C MET A 1 -1.02 -8.99 16.77
N SER A 2 0.10 -8.56 17.37
CA SER A 2 0.51 -7.15 17.37
C SER A 2 0.64 -6.62 15.94
N ARG A 3 0.04 -5.46 15.64
CA ARG A 3 0.18 -4.79 14.35
C ARG A 3 1.60 -4.22 14.23
N GLY A 4 2.28 -4.52 13.13
CA GLY A 4 3.55 -3.87 12.80
C GLY A 4 3.38 -2.36 12.52
N PRO A 5 4.49 -1.63 12.29
CA PRO A 5 4.42 -0.22 11.92
C PRO A 5 3.62 -0.03 10.63
N MET A 6 2.94 1.12 10.49
CA MET A 6 2.17 1.46 9.28
C MET A 6 3.07 1.42 8.04
N PHE A 7 2.70 0.62 7.05
CA PHE A 7 3.40 0.56 5.77
C PHE A 7 3.00 1.75 4.88
N VAL A 8 3.98 2.49 4.38
CA VAL A 8 3.74 3.69 3.55
C VAL A 8 4.39 3.49 2.18
N LYS A 9 3.56 3.50 1.12
CA LYS A 9 4.00 3.47 -0.26
C LYS A 9 3.81 4.83 -0.92
N ILE A 10 4.85 5.32 -1.59
CA ILE A 10 4.80 6.53 -2.41
C ILE A 10 4.82 6.12 -3.87
N CYS A 11 3.70 6.29 -4.54
CA CYS A 11 3.51 5.92 -5.94
C CYS A 11 3.85 7.06 -6.89
N VAL A 12 4.04 6.75 -8.18
CA VAL A 12 4.37 7.75 -9.21
C VAL A 12 5.73 8.42 -8.92
N ILE A 13 6.73 7.62 -8.70
CA ILE A 13 8.12 8.07 -8.67
C ILE A 13 8.67 8.07 -10.09
N THR A 14 9.18 9.21 -10.54
CA THR A 14 9.71 9.41 -11.88
C THR A 14 11.19 9.78 -11.91
N ASP A 15 11.79 10.16 -10.79
CA ASP A 15 13.21 10.47 -10.68
C ASP A 15 13.83 9.97 -9.37
N VAL A 16 15.16 10.04 -9.30
CA VAL A 16 15.96 9.53 -8.19
C VAL A 16 15.80 10.39 -6.94
N ASP A 17 15.72 11.71 -7.09
CA ASP A 17 15.71 12.62 -5.95
C ASP A 17 14.40 12.49 -5.16
N ASP A 18 13.26 12.37 -5.86
CA ASP A 18 11.95 12.09 -5.24
C ASP A 18 11.95 10.71 -4.56
N ALA A 19 12.58 9.69 -5.17
CA ALA A 19 12.70 8.37 -4.57
C ALA A 19 13.49 8.40 -3.25
N LEU A 20 14.68 9.00 -3.29
CA LEU A 20 15.57 9.09 -2.12
C LEU A 20 14.96 9.96 -1.02
N LEU A 21 14.28 11.05 -1.39
CA LEU A 21 13.56 11.87 -0.42
C LEU A 21 12.43 11.08 0.26
N ALA A 22 11.62 10.34 -0.50
CA ALA A 22 10.54 9.52 0.07
C ALA A 22 11.09 8.50 1.08
N VAL A 23 12.17 7.81 0.73
CA VAL A 23 12.82 6.82 1.60
C VAL A 23 13.43 7.48 2.83
N ALA A 24 14.14 8.60 2.67
CA ALA A 24 14.73 9.34 3.79
C ALA A 24 13.66 9.86 4.78
N LEU A 25 12.45 10.09 4.32
CA LEU A 25 11.31 10.47 5.15
C LEU A 25 10.59 9.28 5.79
N GLY A 26 10.95 8.05 5.44
CA GLY A 26 10.41 6.83 6.05
C GLY A 26 9.38 6.06 5.20
N ALA A 27 9.37 6.28 3.87
CA ALA A 27 8.58 5.43 2.98
C ALA A 27 9.16 4.00 2.92
N ASP A 28 8.29 3.01 3.01
CA ASP A 28 8.64 1.58 2.95
C ASP A 28 8.69 1.07 1.50
N ALA A 29 7.96 1.75 0.59
CA ALA A 29 7.91 1.39 -0.82
C ALA A 29 7.83 2.62 -1.73
N VAL A 30 8.37 2.46 -2.95
CA VAL A 30 8.26 3.43 -4.04
C VAL A 30 7.72 2.75 -5.29
N GLY A 31 6.73 3.39 -5.96
CA GLY A 31 6.05 2.85 -7.13
C GLY A 31 6.37 3.62 -8.40
N MET A 32 6.60 2.90 -9.51
CA MET A 32 6.93 3.43 -10.82
C MET A 32 5.94 2.89 -11.87
N ILE A 33 5.31 3.74 -12.66
CA ILE A 33 4.24 3.37 -13.58
C ILE A 33 4.81 2.94 -14.93
N PHE A 34 4.48 1.71 -15.35
CA PHE A 34 4.76 1.17 -16.67
C PHE A 34 3.53 1.11 -17.58
N ALA A 35 2.35 1.38 -17.04
CA ALA A 35 1.10 1.32 -17.80
C ALA A 35 1.13 2.28 -18.99
N SER A 36 0.89 1.75 -20.20
CA SER A 36 0.82 2.53 -21.42
C SER A 36 -0.31 3.55 -21.38
N GLY A 37 -0.07 4.75 -21.93
CA GLY A 37 -1.04 5.85 -21.93
C GLY A 37 -1.08 6.68 -20.65
N SER A 38 -0.33 6.32 -19.61
CA SER A 38 -0.18 7.17 -18.42
C SER A 38 0.75 8.36 -18.73
N THR A 39 0.33 9.57 -18.37
CA THR A 39 1.18 10.78 -18.43
C THR A 39 2.37 10.70 -17.46
N ARG A 40 2.35 9.75 -16.54
CA ARG A 40 3.36 9.49 -15.51
C ARG A 40 4.15 8.19 -15.76
N GLN A 41 4.08 7.67 -17.02
CA GLN A 41 4.80 6.47 -17.41
C GLN A 41 6.32 6.71 -17.38
N ILE A 42 7.07 5.72 -16.88
CA ILE A 42 8.54 5.74 -16.82
C ILE A 42 9.16 4.75 -17.79
N ALA A 43 10.33 5.10 -18.33
CA ALA A 43 11.14 4.17 -19.13
C ALA A 43 11.88 3.16 -18.23
N VAL A 44 12.12 1.95 -18.75
CA VAL A 44 12.77 0.85 -18.01
C VAL A 44 14.15 1.26 -17.47
N ASP A 45 14.96 1.93 -18.28
CA ASP A 45 16.32 2.35 -17.86
C ASP A 45 16.28 3.39 -16.75
N ARG A 46 15.27 4.28 -16.76
CA ARG A 46 15.07 5.25 -15.69
C ARG A 46 14.62 4.57 -14.41
N ALA A 47 13.69 3.61 -14.50
CA ALA A 47 13.27 2.80 -13.37
C ALA A 47 14.44 1.99 -12.78
N ARG A 48 15.28 1.40 -13.61
CA ARG A 48 16.49 0.70 -13.18
C ARG A 48 17.46 1.62 -12.44
N ASN A 49 17.68 2.85 -12.94
CA ASN A 49 18.51 3.83 -12.27
C ASN A 49 17.98 4.19 -10.88
N ILE A 50 16.66 4.38 -10.74
CA ILE A 50 16.01 4.61 -9.45
C ILE A 50 16.21 3.39 -8.54
N ALA A 51 15.81 2.20 -8.99
CA ALA A 51 15.87 0.97 -8.20
C ALA A 51 17.28 0.66 -7.68
N SER A 52 18.33 0.95 -8.47
CA SER A 52 19.73 0.73 -8.07
C SER A 52 20.26 1.69 -7.02
N ARG A 53 19.57 2.81 -6.77
CA ARG A 53 19.98 3.85 -5.81
C ARG A 53 19.17 3.83 -4.52
N VAL A 54 18.02 3.19 -4.53
CA VAL A 54 17.16 3.07 -3.34
C VAL A 54 17.75 2.01 -2.40
N PRO A 55 17.74 2.22 -1.07
CA PRO A 55 18.21 1.24 -0.10
C PRO A 55 17.57 -0.13 -0.28
N GLY A 56 18.34 -1.19 0.04
CA GLY A 56 17.95 -2.57 -0.21
C GLY A 56 16.70 -3.04 0.52
N GLU A 57 16.35 -2.46 1.64
CA GLU A 57 15.13 -2.72 2.42
C GLU A 57 13.87 -2.10 1.81
N THR A 58 13.99 -1.04 1.00
CA THR A 58 12.83 -0.39 0.36
C THR A 58 12.27 -1.27 -0.75
N LEU A 59 10.95 -1.43 -0.79
CA LEU A 59 10.25 -2.16 -1.84
C LEU A 59 10.09 -1.29 -3.10
N THR A 60 10.76 -1.65 -4.19
CA THR A 60 10.59 -1.00 -5.50
C THR A 60 9.53 -1.72 -6.31
N VAL A 61 8.45 -1.00 -6.69
CA VAL A 61 7.23 -1.57 -7.27
C VAL A 61 7.01 -1.06 -8.69
N GLY A 62 6.90 -1.97 -9.66
CA GLY A 62 6.40 -1.65 -11.00
C GLY A 62 4.88 -1.70 -11.04
N VAL A 63 4.23 -0.65 -11.52
CA VAL A 63 2.77 -0.58 -11.64
C VAL A 63 2.35 -0.82 -13.09
N PHE A 64 1.52 -1.83 -13.30
CA PHE A 64 1.07 -2.30 -14.61
C PHE A 64 -0.46 -2.25 -14.70
N ARG A 65 -0.99 -2.12 -15.90
CA ARG A 65 -2.42 -2.13 -16.16
C ARG A 65 -2.73 -2.88 -17.44
N ASN A 66 -3.37 -4.05 -17.32
CA ASN A 66 -3.74 -4.91 -18.45
C ASN A 66 -2.54 -5.22 -19.39
N GLU A 67 -1.36 -5.39 -18.81
CA GLU A 67 -0.15 -5.75 -19.56
C GLU A 67 -0.05 -7.27 -19.66
N ALA A 68 0.58 -7.78 -20.73
CA ALA A 68 0.84 -9.21 -20.88
C ALA A 68 1.72 -9.71 -19.72
N LYS A 69 1.36 -10.84 -19.13
CA LYS A 69 2.01 -11.37 -17.91
C LYS A 69 3.51 -11.61 -18.09
N GLU A 70 3.92 -12.09 -19.28
CA GLU A 70 5.32 -12.29 -19.61
C GLU A 70 6.09 -10.96 -19.60
N ARG A 71 5.46 -9.93 -20.19
CA ARG A 71 6.04 -8.59 -20.23
C ARG A 71 6.12 -7.93 -18.86
N VAL A 72 5.16 -8.19 -17.96
CA VAL A 72 5.24 -7.74 -16.55
C VAL A 72 6.51 -8.30 -15.90
N VAL A 73 6.73 -9.62 -16.02
CA VAL A 73 7.91 -10.29 -15.44
C VAL A 73 9.19 -9.76 -16.04
N ASP A 74 9.25 -9.63 -17.36
CA ASP A 74 10.42 -9.09 -18.08
C ASP A 74 10.75 -7.66 -17.63
N LEU A 75 9.75 -6.79 -17.50
CA LEU A 75 9.96 -5.40 -17.09
C LEU A 75 10.45 -5.30 -15.65
N VAL A 76 9.86 -6.08 -14.72
CA VAL A 76 10.29 -6.14 -13.33
C VAL A 76 11.75 -6.58 -13.22
N HIS A 77 12.13 -7.66 -13.89
CA HIS A 77 13.51 -8.16 -13.87
C HIS A 77 14.49 -7.20 -14.56
N ASN A 78 14.14 -6.68 -15.74
CA ASN A 78 14.99 -5.76 -16.48
C ASN A 78 15.21 -4.42 -15.77
N ALA A 79 14.22 -3.94 -15.02
CA ALA A 79 14.34 -2.73 -14.22
C ALA A 79 14.94 -3.00 -12.83
N GLY A 80 15.18 -4.27 -12.43
CA GLY A 80 15.68 -4.63 -11.11
C GLY A 80 14.71 -4.30 -9.97
N LEU A 81 13.41 -4.41 -10.25
CA LEU A 81 12.36 -4.16 -9.26
C LEU A 81 12.10 -5.39 -8.39
N LYS A 82 11.53 -5.18 -7.22
CA LYS A 82 11.25 -6.23 -6.23
C LYS A 82 9.80 -6.69 -6.24
N ALA A 83 8.90 -5.89 -6.82
CA ALA A 83 7.46 -6.17 -6.80
C ALA A 83 6.76 -5.70 -8.07
N ALA A 84 5.63 -6.34 -8.37
CA ALA A 84 4.66 -5.91 -9.36
C ALA A 84 3.33 -5.53 -8.70
N GLN A 85 2.75 -4.40 -9.09
CA GLN A 85 1.38 -4.02 -8.78
C GLN A 85 0.54 -4.13 -10.05
N LEU A 86 -0.49 -4.97 -10.02
CA LEU A 86 -1.41 -5.23 -11.12
C LEU A 86 -2.68 -4.41 -10.91
N HIS A 87 -2.84 -3.35 -11.70
CA HIS A 87 -3.85 -2.29 -11.50
C HIS A 87 -4.88 -2.24 -12.63
N GLY A 88 -5.13 -3.37 -13.25
CA GLY A 88 -6.11 -3.55 -14.33
C GLY A 88 -7.10 -4.65 -14.00
N ASN A 89 -7.63 -5.27 -15.07
CA ASN A 89 -8.59 -6.38 -14.99
C ASN A 89 -7.89 -7.73 -15.25
N GLU A 90 -6.66 -7.88 -14.71
CA GLU A 90 -5.91 -9.12 -14.84
C GLU A 90 -6.68 -10.29 -14.23
N SER A 91 -6.68 -11.44 -14.92
CA SER A 91 -7.36 -12.64 -14.43
C SER A 91 -6.66 -13.27 -13.22
N VAL A 92 -7.38 -14.07 -12.44
CA VAL A 92 -6.79 -14.80 -11.30
C VAL A 92 -5.63 -15.70 -11.76
N GLU A 93 -5.77 -16.33 -12.93
CA GLU A 93 -4.76 -17.20 -13.53
C GLU A 93 -3.51 -16.43 -13.92
N ASP A 94 -3.64 -15.22 -14.51
CA ASP A 94 -2.49 -14.39 -14.87
C ASP A 94 -1.80 -13.84 -13.62
N VAL A 95 -2.57 -13.44 -12.62
CA VAL A 95 -2.03 -13.01 -11.31
C VAL A 95 -1.26 -14.14 -10.63
N ALA A 96 -1.81 -15.36 -10.62
CA ALA A 96 -1.15 -16.54 -10.08
C ALA A 96 0.18 -16.84 -10.81
N TRP A 97 0.15 -16.80 -12.13
CA TRP A 97 1.34 -17.04 -12.97
C TRP A 97 2.46 -16.03 -12.71
N ILE A 98 2.11 -14.75 -12.50
CA ILE A 98 3.06 -13.69 -12.14
C ILE A 98 3.59 -13.90 -10.71
N ALA A 99 2.73 -14.27 -9.76
CA ALA A 99 3.09 -14.47 -8.36
C ALA A 99 4.07 -15.64 -8.14
N GLU A 100 4.09 -16.63 -9.04
CA GLU A 100 5.11 -17.68 -9.04
C GLU A 100 6.52 -17.20 -9.45
N ARG A 101 6.62 -16.01 -10.11
CA ARG A 101 7.86 -15.52 -10.73
C ARG A 101 8.37 -14.22 -10.13
N ILE A 102 7.51 -13.47 -9.44
CA ILE A 102 7.84 -12.22 -8.76
C ILE A 102 7.56 -12.39 -7.26
N PRO A 103 8.54 -12.16 -6.38
CA PRO A 103 8.41 -12.45 -4.94
C PRO A 103 7.28 -11.70 -4.24
N THR A 104 6.95 -10.49 -4.72
CA THR A 104 5.87 -9.67 -4.15
C THR A 104 4.95 -9.17 -5.26
N VAL A 105 3.70 -9.58 -5.20
CA VAL A 105 2.66 -9.08 -6.10
C VAL A 105 1.56 -8.40 -5.28
N ILE A 106 1.16 -7.22 -5.74
CA ILE A 106 0.06 -6.43 -5.20
C ILE A 106 -1.05 -6.44 -6.25
N LYS A 107 -2.26 -6.90 -5.91
CA LYS A 107 -3.41 -6.75 -6.79
C LYS A 107 -4.20 -5.52 -6.37
N ALA A 108 -4.38 -4.58 -7.28
CA ALA A 108 -5.25 -3.43 -7.06
C ALA A 108 -6.67 -3.72 -7.52
N VAL A 109 -7.64 -3.33 -6.71
CA VAL A 109 -9.07 -3.41 -6.98
C VAL A 109 -9.73 -2.07 -6.64
N ALA A 110 -10.73 -1.68 -7.40
CA ALA A 110 -11.52 -0.51 -7.07
C ALA A 110 -12.62 -0.90 -6.06
N ALA A 111 -12.73 -0.16 -4.98
CA ALA A 111 -13.73 -0.43 -3.96
C ALA A 111 -15.16 -0.41 -4.51
N GLY A 112 -16.03 -1.25 -3.97
CA GLY A 112 -17.42 -1.37 -4.41
C GLY A 112 -17.61 -2.05 -5.77
N THR A 113 -16.55 -2.58 -6.39
CA THR A 113 -16.64 -3.32 -7.65
C THR A 113 -16.78 -4.83 -7.42
N GLU A 114 -17.24 -5.56 -8.45
CA GLU A 114 -17.26 -7.02 -8.44
C GLU A 114 -15.85 -7.61 -8.22
N GLN A 115 -14.81 -6.96 -8.75
CA GLN A 115 -13.43 -7.40 -8.56
C GLN A 115 -13.00 -7.27 -7.09
N ALA A 116 -13.44 -6.22 -6.38
CA ALA A 116 -13.19 -6.08 -4.94
C ALA A 116 -13.91 -7.17 -4.13
N ALA A 117 -15.16 -7.50 -4.48
CA ALA A 117 -15.92 -8.58 -3.84
C ALA A 117 -15.27 -9.96 -4.03
N ARG A 118 -14.47 -10.12 -5.08
CA ARG A 118 -13.73 -11.35 -5.40
C ARG A 118 -12.24 -11.28 -5.04
N ALA A 119 -11.84 -10.31 -4.21
CA ALA A 119 -10.43 -10.08 -3.88
C ALA A 119 -9.74 -11.30 -3.22
N GLU A 120 -10.49 -12.17 -2.53
CA GLU A 120 -9.98 -13.41 -1.93
C GLU A 120 -9.48 -14.43 -2.95
N GLU A 121 -10.00 -14.40 -4.18
CA GLU A 121 -9.63 -15.35 -5.24
C GLU A 121 -8.20 -15.10 -5.77
N PHE A 122 -7.66 -13.89 -5.58
CA PHE A 122 -6.31 -13.59 -6.02
C PHE A 122 -5.27 -14.18 -5.06
N PRO A 123 -4.34 -15.01 -5.54
CA PRO A 123 -3.33 -15.66 -4.72
C PRO A 123 -2.13 -14.73 -4.42
N VAL A 124 -2.42 -13.56 -3.85
CA VAL A 124 -1.44 -12.54 -3.49
C VAL A 124 -1.58 -12.12 -2.03
N PRO A 125 -0.49 -11.77 -1.34
CA PRO A 125 -0.54 -11.38 0.06
C PRO A 125 -1.08 -9.97 0.30
N ILE A 126 -1.06 -9.10 -0.72
CA ILE A 126 -1.41 -7.68 -0.59
C ILE A 126 -2.49 -7.32 -1.60
N ILE A 127 -3.59 -6.78 -1.11
CA ILE A 127 -4.63 -6.16 -1.93
C ILE A 127 -4.56 -4.64 -1.74
N LEU A 128 -4.37 -3.91 -2.84
CA LEU A 128 -4.52 -2.47 -2.84
C LEU A 128 -5.97 -2.14 -3.19
N VAL A 129 -6.59 -1.33 -2.33
CA VAL A 129 -7.96 -0.85 -2.54
C VAL A 129 -7.91 0.61 -2.91
N ASP A 130 -8.36 0.90 -4.12
CA ASP A 130 -8.40 2.27 -4.66
C ASP A 130 -9.82 2.82 -4.62
N ALA A 131 -9.96 4.14 -4.57
CA ALA A 131 -11.26 4.80 -4.71
C ALA A 131 -11.96 4.39 -6.02
N PRO A 132 -13.30 4.35 -6.06
CA PRO A 132 -14.04 3.96 -7.27
C PRO A 132 -13.71 4.84 -8.48
N THR A 133 -13.30 6.09 -8.24
CA THR A 133 -12.89 7.05 -9.28
C THR A 133 -11.48 7.55 -8.99
N PRO A 134 -10.43 6.82 -9.41
CA PRO A 134 -9.05 7.18 -9.15
C PRO A 134 -8.74 8.59 -9.68
N GLY A 135 -8.20 9.45 -8.80
CA GLY A 135 -7.79 10.82 -9.17
C GLY A 135 -8.91 11.86 -9.20
N SER A 136 -10.14 11.54 -8.81
CA SER A 136 -11.26 12.51 -8.74
C SER A 136 -11.12 13.54 -7.61
N GLY A 137 -10.28 13.26 -6.60
CA GLY A 137 -10.19 14.09 -5.40
C GLY A 137 -11.42 14.00 -4.48
N GLU A 138 -12.41 13.17 -4.83
CA GLU A 138 -13.55 12.88 -3.96
C GLU A 138 -13.11 12.01 -2.80
N VAL A 139 -13.57 12.37 -1.60
CA VAL A 139 -13.34 11.59 -0.38
C VAL A 139 -14.03 10.24 -0.55
N PHE A 140 -13.24 9.18 -0.53
CA PHE A 140 -13.71 7.82 -0.59
C PHE A 140 -14.66 7.52 0.60
N ASP A 141 -15.76 6.81 0.34
CA ASP A 141 -16.55 6.22 1.42
C ASP A 141 -15.81 4.99 1.98
N TRP A 142 -15.05 5.23 3.04
CA TRP A 142 -14.20 4.24 3.69
C TRP A 142 -14.99 3.04 4.24
N ALA A 143 -16.31 3.15 4.42
CA ALA A 143 -17.16 2.04 4.81
C ALA A 143 -17.24 0.92 3.77
N LEU A 144 -16.90 1.19 2.50
CA LEU A 144 -16.79 0.16 1.46
C LEU A 144 -15.59 -0.78 1.67
N ALA A 145 -14.69 -0.46 2.59
CA ALA A 145 -13.58 -1.34 2.96
C ALA A 145 -14.00 -2.52 3.88
N ASP A 146 -15.20 -2.46 4.47
CA ASP A 146 -15.70 -3.52 5.39
C ASP A 146 -15.95 -4.88 4.69
N SER A 147 -16.00 -4.89 3.35
CA SER A 147 -16.16 -6.12 2.56
C SER A 147 -14.84 -6.77 2.14
N LEU A 148 -13.70 -6.27 2.63
CA LEU A 148 -12.38 -6.75 2.22
C LEU A 148 -11.94 -7.99 3.02
N PRO A 149 -11.11 -8.87 2.43
CA PRO A 149 -10.67 -10.08 3.10
C PRO A 149 -9.80 -9.79 4.31
N GLU A 150 -10.20 -10.28 5.49
CA GLU A 150 -9.49 -10.11 6.76
C GLU A 150 -8.11 -10.79 6.80
N ASN A 151 -7.90 -11.80 5.95
CA ASN A 151 -6.66 -12.60 5.89
C ASN A 151 -5.61 -12.02 4.94
N ARG A 152 -5.80 -10.80 4.41
CA ARG A 152 -4.90 -10.12 3.49
C ARG A 152 -4.37 -8.82 4.08
N LYS A 153 -3.20 -8.40 3.61
CA LYS A 153 -2.67 -7.06 3.88
C LYS A 153 -3.38 -6.06 3.00
N ILE A 154 -4.17 -5.18 3.58
CA ILE A 154 -4.90 -4.14 2.85
C ILE A 154 -4.02 -2.90 2.74
N LEU A 155 -3.72 -2.49 1.52
CA LEU A 155 -3.03 -1.25 1.18
C LEU A 155 -4.08 -0.25 0.68
N LEU A 156 -4.37 0.77 1.46
CA LEU A 156 -5.40 1.75 1.15
C LEU A 156 -4.87 2.83 0.22
N ALA A 157 -5.60 3.11 -0.86
CA ALA A 157 -5.29 4.14 -1.85
C ALA A 157 -6.53 4.97 -2.18
N GLY A 158 -6.38 5.89 -3.14
CA GLY A 158 -7.49 6.70 -3.67
C GLY A 158 -7.74 7.98 -2.91
N GLY A 159 -7.34 9.11 -3.50
CA GLY A 159 -7.59 10.45 -2.96
C GLY A 159 -6.91 10.78 -1.63
N LEU A 160 -5.96 9.96 -1.18
CA LEU A 160 -5.21 10.24 0.05
C LEU A 160 -4.34 11.48 -0.10
N THR A 161 -4.32 12.29 0.95
CA THR A 161 -3.56 13.54 1.08
C THR A 161 -2.95 13.62 2.48
N PRO A 162 -2.01 14.54 2.74
CA PRO A 162 -1.53 14.77 4.11
C PRO A 162 -2.64 15.10 5.10
N ASP A 163 -3.72 15.73 4.63
CA ASP A 163 -4.77 16.27 5.49
C ASP A 163 -5.86 15.24 5.84
N ASN A 164 -5.99 14.13 5.07
CA ASN A 164 -7.03 13.10 5.30
C ASN A 164 -6.49 11.72 5.67
N VAL A 165 -5.18 11.48 5.55
CA VAL A 165 -4.61 10.13 5.73
C VAL A 165 -4.79 9.59 7.15
N ALA A 166 -4.74 10.44 8.17
CA ALA A 166 -4.92 10.01 9.56
C ALA A 166 -6.36 9.53 9.81
N ASP A 167 -7.37 10.26 9.32
CA ASP A 167 -8.78 9.88 9.43
C ASP A 167 -9.08 8.59 8.64
N ALA A 168 -8.50 8.47 7.43
CA ALA A 168 -8.60 7.27 6.61
C ALA A 168 -8.03 6.04 7.34
N ILE A 169 -6.87 6.17 7.98
CA ILE A 169 -6.24 5.11 8.78
C ILE A 169 -7.10 4.74 9.99
N ALA A 170 -7.62 5.73 10.72
CA ALA A 170 -8.46 5.50 11.90
C ALA A 170 -9.74 4.75 11.55
N THR A 171 -10.35 5.06 10.40
CA THR A 171 -11.60 4.46 9.93
C THR A 171 -11.39 3.06 9.38
N VAL A 172 -10.48 2.88 8.40
CA VAL A 172 -10.29 1.61 7.67
C VAL A 172 -9.38 0.65 8.43
N LYS A 173 -8.50 1.16 9.27
CA LYS A 173 -7.47 0.38 9.99
C LYS A 173 -6.66 -0.52 9.03
N PRO A 174 -6.13 0.01 7.91
CA PRO A 174 -5.42 -0.79 6.92
C PRO A 174 -4.07 -1.28 7.45
N TRP A 175 -3.44 -2.21 6.72
CA TRP A 175 -2.04 -2.59 6.94
C TRP A 175 -1.08 -1.49 6.47
N GLY A 176 -1.45 -0.75 5.42
CA GLY A 176 -0.63 0.32 4.86
C GLY A 176 -1.44 1.30 4.02
N VAL A 177 -0.79 2.37 3.59
CA VAL A 177 -1.36 3.42 2.72
C VAL A 177 -0.49 3.66 1.49
N ASP A 178 -1.13 3.99 0.36
CA ASP A 178 -0.49 4.34 -0.91
C ASP A 178 -0.96 5.72 -1.39
N VAL A 179 -0.02 6.59 -1.72
CA VAL A 179 -0.33 7.92 -2.23
C VAL A 179 0.40 8.21 -3.53
N ALA A 180 -0.29 8.88 -4.44
CA ALA A 180 0.26 9.33 -5.73
C ALA A 180 0.15 10.86 -5.86
N SER A 181 -0.97 11.35 -6.39
CA SER A 181 -1.19 12.77 -6.70
C SER A 181 -1.35 13.65 -5.47
N GLY A 182 -1.82 13.12 -4.34
CA GLY A 182 -2.01 13.89 -3.10
C GLY A 182 -0.73 14.47 -2.49
N VAL A 183 0.44 14.09 -3.01
CA VAL A 183 1.76 14.62 -2.63
C VAL A 183 2.57 15.09 -3.83
N GLU A 184 1.91 15.43 -4.95
CA GLU A 184 2.54 16.00 -6.14
C GLU A 184 2.41 17.53 -6.16
N SER A 185 3.48 18.24 -6.59
CA SER A 185 3.44 19.66 -6.98
C SER A 185 2.96 19.81 -8.42
N ASP A 186 3.39 18.90 -9.27
CA ASP A 186 3.03 18.79 -10.69
C ASP A 186 2.94 17.30 -11.05
N PRO A 187 2.21 16.90 -12.09
CA PRO A 187 2.10 15.52 -12.49
C PRO A 187 3.46 14.82 -12.65
N GLY A 188 3.74 13.83 -11.80
CA GLY A 188 5.00 13.08 -11.79
C GLY A 188 6.14 13.73 -10.99
N ARG A 189 5.90 14.85 -10.28
CA ARG A 189 6.89 15.50 -9.41
C ARG A 189 6.34 15.64 -8.00
N LYS A 190 7.10 15.18 -7.00
CA LYS A 190 6.68 15.25 -5.60
C LYS A 190 6.88 16.65 -5.01
N ASP A 191 5.92 17.08 -4.17
CA ASP A 191 6.08 18.22 -3.28
C ASP A 191 6.78 17.75 -1.99
N PRO A 192 7.99 18.23 -1.67
CA PRO A 192 8.73 17.78 -0.49
C PRO A 192 8.00 18.01 0.83
N SER A 193 7.22 19.10 0.93
CA SER A 193 6.49 19.43 2.16
C SER A 193 5.26 18.55 2.33
N ALA A 194 4.51 18.33 1.25
CA ALA A 194 3.36 17.43 1.26
C ALA A 194 3.79 15.99 1.52
N LEU A 195 4.89 15.54 0.89
CA LEU A 195 5.46 14.21 1.08
C LEU A 195 5.86 13.97 2.54
N ARG A 196 6.55 14.92 3.16
CA ARG A 196 6.94 14.86 4.58
C ARG A 196 5.72 14.75 5.48
N ARG A 197 4.73 15.65 5.31
CA ARG A 197 3.52 15.67 6.14
C ARG A 197 2.73 14.38 5.98
N PHE A 198 2.60 13.87 4.76
CA PHE A 198 1.87 12.62 4.52
C PHE A 198 2.51 11.42 5.24
N ILE A 199 3.81 11.23 5.07
CA ILE A 199 4.53 10.11 5.69
C ILE A 199 4.48 10.21 7.22
N GLN A 200 4.71 11.42 7.78
CA GLN A 200 4.63 11.66 9.20
C GLN A 200 3.23 11.34 9.75
N ASN A 201 2.17 11.93 9.19
CA ASN A 201 0.80 11.74 9.63
C ASN A 201 0.37 10.26 9.54
N ALA A 202 0.79 9.55 8.46
CA ALA A 202 0.50 8.14 8.30
C ALA A 202 1.17 7.27 9.36
N LYS A 203 2.46 7.52 9.65
CA LYS A 203 3.20 6.77 10.68
C LYS A 203 2.65 7.04 12.08
N GLU A 204 2.38 8.30 12.43
CA GLU A 204 1.80 8.68 13.72
C GLU A 204 0.41 8.05 13.93
N ALA A 205 -0.47 8.09 12.93
CA ALA A 205 -1.78 7.45 13.00
C ALA A 205 -1.67 5.92 13.15
N GLY A 206 -0.71 5.29 12.46
CA GLY A 206 -0.44 3.86 12.60
C GLY A 206 0.05 3.48 14.00
N ASP A 207 0.90 4.30 14.62
CA ASP A 207 1.38 4.09 15.97
C ASP A 207 0.24 4.24 17.01
N GLN A 208 -0.66 5.20 16.82
CA GLN A 208 -1.87 5.34 17.65
C GLN A 208 -2.76 4.10 17.57
N LEU A 209 -3.02 3.58 16.36
CA LEU A 209 -3.78 2.35 16.16
C LEU A 209 -3.15 1.14 16.87
N ARG A 210 -1.84 1.01 16.82
CA ARG A 210 -1.10 -0.08 17.48
C ARG A 210 -1.26 0.01 18.99
N ASN A 211 -1.06 1.20 19.58
CA ASN A 211 -1.20 1.42 21.01
C ASN A 211 -2.62 1.11 21.52
N LEU A 212 -3.66 1.47 20.76
CA LEU A 212 -5.03 1.13 21.09
C LEU A 212 -5.28 -0.39 21.09
N SER A 213 -4.68 -1.13 20.14
CA SER A 213 -4.83 -2.60 20.09
C SER A 213 -4.06 -3.34 21.19
N GLU A 214 -3.04 -2.73 21.77
CA GLU A 214 -2.26 -3.29 22.89
C GLU A 214 -2.88 -2.95 24.27
N THR A 215 -3.75 -1.93 24.34
CA THR A 215 -4.43 -1.52 25.57
C THR A 215 -5.82 -2.14 25.76
N GLU A 216 -6.37 -2.84 24.75
CA GLU A 216 -7.55 -3.68 24.97
C GLU A 216 -7.16 -4.83 25.92
N PRO A 217 -7.78 -4.96 27.10
CA PRO A 217 -7.43 -5.98 28.06
C PRO A 217 -7.81 -7.35 27.48
N GLY A 218 -6.85 -8.02 26.87
CA GLY A 218 -6.92 -9.44 26.65
C GLY A 218 -6.98 -10.09 28.01
N ASP A 219 -8.10 -10.78 28.32
CA ASP A 219 -8.29 -11.73 29.39
C ASP A 219 -7.41 -11.47 30.65
N GLN A 220 -7.78 -10.48 31.44
CA GLN A 220 -7.40 -10.58 32.86
C GLN A 220 -8.03 -11.87 33.37
N PRO A 221 -7.24 -12.82 33.93
CA PRO A 221 -7.84 -13.97 34.59
C PRO A 221 -8.87 -13.43 35.56
N MET A 222 -10.10 -13.91 35.44
CA MET A 222 -11.16 -13.54 36.38
C MET A 222 -10.59 -13.67 37.79
N TYR A 223 -10.64 -12.57 38.54
CA TYR A 223 -10.23 -12.56 39.95
C TYR A 223 -10.92 -13.73 40.63
N ASP A 224 -10.12 -14.73 41.03
CA ASP A 224 -10.63 -15.92 41.71
C ASP A 224 -10.84 -15.55 43.18
N TRP A 225 -12.05 -15.18 43.51
CA TRP A 225 -12.46 -14.83 44.89
C TRP A 225 -12.45 -16.06 45.83
N GLU A 226 -12.23 -17.27 45.34
CA GLU A 226 -12.20 -18.49 46.13
C GLU A 226 -10.84 -18.75 46.82
N GLU A 227 -9.75 -18.01 46.49
CA GLU A 227 -8.44 -18.16 47.13
C GLU A 227 -8.26 -17.36 48.45
N ASP A 228 -9.16 -16.45 48.80
CA ASP A 228 -9.00 -15.57 49.99
C ASP A 228 -9.65 -16.09 51.32
N ASP A 229 -10.21 -17.28 51.31
CA ASP A 229 -10.81 -17.86 52.54
C ASP A 229 -9.95 -19.02 53.10
N TYR A 230 -8.73 -18.75 53.57
CA TYR A 230 -8.06 -19.61 54.59
C TYR A 230 -6.82 -18.92 55.17
N VAL A 231 -7.02 -17.97 56.09
CA VAL A 231 -6.04 -17.72 57.15
C VAL A 231 -6.78 -17.57 58.46
N ASN A 232 -6.84 -18.62 59.20
CA ASN A 232 -6.99 -18.63 60.65
C ASN A 232 -5.67 -19.10 61.28
#